data_c37977a22ee8d6e31b975bc0d0238e7e
#
_entry.id   c37977a22ee8d6e31b975bc0d0238e7e
#
_cell.length_a   1.000
_cell.length_b   1.000
_cell.length_c   1.000
_cell.angle_alpha   90.00
_cell.angle_beta   90.00
_cell.angle_gamma   90.00
#
_symmetry.space_group_name_H-M   'P 1'
#
loop_
_entity.id
_entity.type
_entity.pdbx_description
1 polymer ?
#
loop_
_entity_poly.entity_id
_entity_poly.type
_entity_poly.pdbx_seq_one_letter_code
_entity_poly.pdbx_strand_id
1 'polypeptide(L)'
;MQPAADTKFTGQYVLPGCRAGVGDRLRLVASAPGFDPVEGETVMPGRPEVLSVDTVRYIAPEHYWGMMPHLRLYIRFRDEAGKRNYYRLIVEKQTEYIKGDSVIVSSSMYQTDMYIVEQFNLKYEDPVFRLTTTNPTIEQLDGYTCRGTFPDDTFDGEEYTVRSSFYPVYDSYKGDSVTTIVHYDVRLMTVSSDYYQYLTVVRNLSISLGDAYLDGLVEPTATYTNVKDGFGIVAGCQLYHHRFTMPFGDTEPWTPFDNPFWP
;
A
#
# COMPACT_ATOMS: atom_id res chain seq x y z
N MET A 1 -21.47 13.36 11.37
CA MET A 1 -21.12 12.77 10.06
C MET A 1 -22.42 12.55 9.28
N GLN A 2 -22.35 12.58 7.96
CA GLN A 2 -23.48 12.27 7.08
C GLN A 2 -23.13 11.06 6.22
N PRO A 3 -24.13 10.25 5.77
CA PRO A 3 -23.86 9.15 4.85
C PRO A 3 -23.19 9.66 3.57
N ALA A 4 -22.24 8.90 3.04
CA ALA A 4 -21.58 9.24 1.79
C ALA A 4 -22.57 9.07 0.62
N ALA A 5 -22.68 10.08 -0.22
CA ALA A 5 -23.74 10.19 -1.23
C ALA A 5 -23.57 9.23 -2.43
N ASP A 6 -22.41 8.60 -2.62
CA ASP A 6 -22.12 7.88 -3.88
C ASP A 6 -21.13 6.73 -3.66
N THR A 7 -21.51 5.79 -2.79
CA THR A 7 -20.64 4.65 -2.51
C THR A 7 -21.33 3.33 -2.87
N LYS A 8 -20.58 2.44 -3.50
CA LYS A 8 -20.98 1.04 -3.71
C LYS A 8 -21.19 0.27 -2.39
N PHE A 9 -20.82 0.88 -1.26
CA PHE A 9 -20.86 0.27 0.06
C PHE A 9 -21.85 1.00 0.94
N THR A 10 -22.80 0.29 1.50
CA THR A 10 -23.71 0.80 2.54
C THR A 10 -22.93 1.00 3.85
N GLY A 11 -23.22 2.07 4.58
CA GLY A 11 -22.62 2.35 5.89
C GLY A 11 -21.37 3.23 5.87
N GLN A 12 -21.04 3.84 4.73
CA GLN A 12 -19.99 4.86 4.69
C GLN A 12 -20.52 6.22 5.14
N TYR A 13 -19.74 6.90 5.98
CA TYR A 13 -20.04 8.21 6.51
C TYR A 13 -18.89 9.17 6.27
N VAL A 14 -19.20 10.40 5.89
CA VAL A 14 -18.23 11.48 5.69
C VAL A 14 -18.51 12.65 6.61
N LEU A 15 -17.48 13.37 7.02
CA LEU A 15 -17.55 14.64 7.70
C LEU A 15 -16.91 15.71 6.81
N PRO A 16 -17.70 16.35 5.94
CA PRO A 16 -17.19 17.38 5.04
C PRO A 16 -16.59 18.55 5.82
N GLY A 17 -15.45 19.07 5.34
CA GLY A 17 -14.80 20.24 5.93
C GLY A 17 -14.01 19.95 7.22
N CYS A 18 -14.00 18.72 7.72
CA CYS A 18 -13.11 18.33 8.81
C CYS A 18 -11.64 18.36 8.30
N ARG A 19 -10.80 19.13 8.97
CA ARG A 19 -9.36 19.18 8.71
C ARG A 19 -8.65 18.89 10.02
N ALA A 20 -7.89 17.82 10.03
CA ALA A 20 -7.04 17.47 11.15
C ALA A 20 -5.60 17.90 10.82
N GLY A 21 -4.98 18.63 11.72
CA GLY A 21 -3.56 18.99 11.69
C GLY A 21 -2.68 17.88 12.28
N VAL A 22 -1.38 17.98 12.04
CA VAL A 22 -0.38 17.10 12.66
C VAL A 22 -0.44 17.24 14.19
N GLY A 23 -0.49 16.11 14.89
CA GLY A 23 -0.57 16.05 16.34
C GLY A 23 -1.99 16.21 16.90
N ASP A 24 -2.99 16.52 16.09
CA ASP A 24 -4.37 16.59 16.54
C ASP A 24 -4.85 15.22 17.03
N ARG A 25 -5.52 15.25 18.17
CA ARG A 25 -6.20 14.06 18.70
C ARG A 25 -7.62 14.01 18.17
N LEU A 26 -7.91 12.93 17.46
CA LEU A 26 -9.23 12.67 16.90
C LEU A 26 -9.94 11.63 17.75
N ARG A 27 -11.17 11.94 18.17
CA ARG A 27 -12.05 11.02 18.89
C ARG A 27 -13.29 10.77 18.04
N LEU A 28 -13.58 9.51 17.81
CA LEU A 28 -14.77 9.03 17.15
C LEU A 28 -15.69 8.38 18.19
N VAL A 29 -16.96 8.79 18.20
CA VAL A 29 -18.02 8.15 18.97
C VAL A 29 -19.08 7.66 17.98
N ALA A 30 -19.45 6.39 18.05
CA ALA A 30 -20.51 5.81 17.25
C ALA A 30 -21.59 5.22 18.15
N SER A 31 -22.84 5.42 17.75
CA SER A 31 -24.02 4.88 18.46
C SER A 31 -25.06 4.38 17.47
N ALA A 32 -25.79 3.34 17.83
CA ALA A 32 -26.91 2.82 17.07
C ALA A 32 -28.06 2.42 18.04
N PRO A 33 -29.33 2.45 17.58
CA PRO A 33 -30.46 2.01 18.41
C PRO A 33 -30.27 0.55 18.90
N GLY A 34 -30.39 0.35 20.20
CA GLY A 34 -30.28 -0.97 20.83
C GLY A 34 -28.84 -1.43 21.12
N PHE A 35 -27.84 -0.56 20.88
CA PHE A 35 -26.44 -0.83 21.21
C PHE A 35 -25.85 0.28 22.07
N ASP A 36 -24.94 -0.09 22.96
CA ASP A 36 -24.17 0.88 23.73
C ASP A 36 -23.24 1.68 22.81
N PRO A 37 -22.98 2.96 23.09
CA PRO A 37 -22.03 3.75 22.33
C PRO A 37 -20.61 3.18 22.44
N VAL A 38 -19.91 3.21 21.32
CA VAL A 38 -18.49 2.82 21.24
C VAL A 38 -17.64 4.06 20.91
N GLU A 39 -16.40 4.07 21.38
CA GLU A 39 -15.48 5.18 21.13
C GLU A 39 -14.07 4.72 20.83
N GLY A 40 -13.37 5.46 19.98
CA GLY A 40 -11.95 5.26 19.70
C GLY A 40 -11.24 6.58 19.49
N GLU A 41 -9.95 6.58 19.72
CA GLU A 41 -9.10 7.76 19.55
C GLU A 41 -7.88 7.44 18.72
N THR A 42 -7.35 8.44 18.03
CA THR A 42 -6.05 8.39 17.35
C THR A 42 -5.40 9.76 17.35
N VAL A 43 -4.09 9.78 17.11
CA VAL A 43 -3.33 11.03 16.91
C VAL A 43 -2.93 11.10 15.43
N MET A 44 -3.11 12.27 14.84
CA MET A 44 -2.74 12.49 13.44
C MET A 44 -1.21 12.52 13.31
N PRO A 45 -0.61 11.64 12.51
CA PRO A 45 0.84 11.60 12.33
C PRO A 45 1.38 12.82 11.56
N GLY A 46 2.70 12.99 11.55
CA GLY A 46 3.41 13.94 10.69
C GLY A 46 3.21 13.61 9.20
N ARG A 47 3.43 14.58 8.34
CA ARG A 47 3.41 14.34 6.89
C ARG A 47 4.77 13.80 6.44
N PRO A 48 4.84 12.79 5.56
CA PRO A 48 6.12 12.31 5.06
C PRO A 48 6.81 13.40 4.23
N GLU A 49 8.06 13.70 4.55
CA GLU A 49 8.90 14.65 3.79
C GLU A 49 9.61 13.90 2.67
N VAL A 50 8.93 13.70 1.54
CA VAL A 50 9.53 13.03 0.37
C VAL A 50 10.40 14.02 -0.40
N LEU A 51 11.64 13.61 -0.65
CA LEU A 51 12.68 14.40 -1.33
C LEU A 51 12.73 14.09 -2.82
N SER A 52 12.63 12.80 -3.19
CA SER A 52 12.55 12.37 -4.59
C SER A 52 11.81 11.05 -4.75
N VAL A 53 11.25 10.84 -5.93
CA VAL A 53 10.74 9.56 -6.42
C VAL A 53 11.39 9.30 -7.77
N ASP A 54 12.26 8.30 -7.83
CA ASP A 54 13.02 7.95 -9.01
C ASP A 54 12.64 6.55 -9.47
N THR A 55 12.75 6.29 -10.78
CA THR A 55 12.43 5.00 -11.38
C THR A 55 13.59 4.48 -12.20
N VAL A 56 13.84 3.17 -12.13
CA VAL A 56 14.83 2.48 -12.95
C VAL A 56 14.17 1.29 -13.63
N ARG A 57 14.37 1.20 -14.94
CA ARG A 57 13.92 0.09 -15.79
C ARG A 57 15.03 -0.96 -15.87
N TYR A 58 14.69 -2.21 -15.65
CA TYR A 58 15.65 -3.31 -15.74
C TYR A 58 14.96 -4.61 -16.19
N ILE A 59 15.75 -5.57 -16.66
CA ILE A 59 15.27 -6.91 -17.01
C ILE A 59 15.78 -7.88 -15.95
N ALA A 60 14.88 -8.66 -15.37
CA ALA A 60 15.20 -9.65 -14.35
C ALA A 60 14.51 -11.00 -14.65
N PRO A 61 15.07 -12.11 -14.14
CA PRO A 61 14.42 -13.41 -14.27
C PRO A 61 13.16 -13.48 -13.38
N GLU A 62 12.08 -14.01 -13.95
CA GLU A 62 10.87 -14.41 -13.25
C GLU A 62 10.71 -15.92 -13.29
N HIS A 63 10.27 -16.50 -12.19
CA HIS A 63 10.29 -17.95 -11.98
C HIS A 63 9.59 -18.76 -13.10
N TYR A 64 8.48 -18.24 -13.64
CA TYR A 64 7.71 -18.95 -14.70
C TYR A 64 7.81 -18.31 -16.09
N TRP A 65 8.32 -17.08 -16.18
CA TRP A 65 8.21 -16.26 -17.39
C TRP A 65 9.55 -15.95 -18.06
N GLY A 66 10.68 -16.40 -17.46
CA GLY A 66 12.01 -16.07 -17.95
C GLY A 66 12.39 -14.62 -17.67
N MET A 67 13.14 -14.01 -18.59
CA MET A 67 13.60 -12.63 -18.45
C MET A 67 12.45 -11.65 -18.73
N MET A 68 12.06 -10.89 -17.72
CA MET A 68 10.93 -9.97 -17.78
C MET A 68 11.34 -8.53 -17.43
N PRO A 69 10.69 -7.52 -18.05
CA PRO A 69 10.92 -6.12 -17.72
C PRO A 69 10.36 -5.81 -16.33
N HIS A 70 11.12 -5.05 -15.53
CA HIS A 70 10.73 -4.56 -14.22
C HIS A 70 10.96 -3.07 -14.10
N LEU A 71 10.11 -2.40 -13.33
CA LEU A 71 10.29 -1.04 -12.90
C LEU A 71 10.60 -1.02 -11.41
N ARG A 72 11.77 -0.47 -11.03
CA ARG A 72 12.13 -0.26 -9.64
C ARG A 72 11.88 1.18 -9.25
N LEU A 73 11.24 1.36 -8.11
CA LEU A 73 11.01 2.65 -7.46
C LEU A 73 12.05 2.87 -6.38
N TYR A 74 12.58 4.07 -6.33
CA TYR A 74 13.42 4.61 -5.26
C TYR A 74 12.71 5.83 -4.69
N ILE A 75 12.24 5.74 -3.45
CA ILE A 75 11.52 6.82 -2.78
C ILE A 75 12.41 7.30 -1.65
N ARG A 76 13.05 8.47 -1.85
CA ARG A 76 13.90 9.10 -0.84
C ARG A 76 13.06 10.07 -0.04
N PHE A 77 13.09 9.93 1.28
CA PHE A 77 12.36 10.77 2.21
C PHE A 77 13.18 10.99 3.48
N ARG A 78 12.79 12.00 4.26
CA ARG A 78 13.38 12.30 5.56
C ARG A 78 12.40 11.93 6.66
N ASP A 79 12.90 11.25 7.67
CA ASP A 79 12.17 10.89 8.87
C ASP A 79 12.21 12.01 9.93
N GLU A 80 11.19 12.08 10.79
CA GLU A 80 11.14 13.04 11.91
C GLU A 80 11.84 12.45 13.15
N ALA A 81 12.98 13.00 13.52
CA ALA A 81 13.81 12.52 14.63
C ALA A 81 13.10 12.49 15.98
N GLY A 82 13.41 11.48 16.80
CA GLY A 82 12.99 11.39 18.20
C GLY A 82 11.52 11.01 18.41
N LYS A 83 10.85 10.56 17.39
CA LYS A 83 9.52 9.96 17.42
C LYS A 83 9.54 8.65 16.68
N ARG A 84 8.83 7.67 17.18
CA ARG A 84 8.61 6.45 16.44
C ARG A 84 7.57 6.67 15.36
N ASN A 85 7.99 6.59 14.11
CA ASN A 85 7.17 6.78 12.94
C ASN A 85 6.87 5.44 12.25
N TYR A 86 5.72 5.38 11.62
CA TYR A 86 5.29 4.22 10.84
C TYR A 86 4.89 4.68 9.45
N TYR A 87 5.31 3.92 8.47
CA TYR A 87 5.11 4.23 7.07
C TYR A 87 4.33 3.13 6.35
N ARG A 88 3.66 3.53 5.26
CA ARG A 88 3.03 2.61 4.33
C ARG A 88 3.25 3.07 2.90
N LEU A 89 3.80 2.19 2.07
CA LEU A 89 3.95 2.39 0.63
C LEU A 89 2.82 1.69 -0.12
N ILE A 90 2.10 2.44 -0.96
CA ILE A 90 1.07 1.93 -1.86
C ILE A 90 1.40 2.39 -3.27
N VAL A 91 1.24 1.50 -4.25
CA VAL A 91 1.29 1.85 -5.67
C VAL A 91 -0.02 1.42 -6.32
N GLU A 92 -0.66 2.35 -7.00
CA GLU A 92 -1.90 2.13 -7.74
C GLU A 92 -1.63 2.25 -9.24
N LYS A 93 -2.21 1.37 -10.03
CA LYS A 93 -2.15 1.42 -11.50
C LYS A 93 -3.49 1.86 -12.05
N GLN A 94 -3.49 2.84 -12.94
CA GLN A 94 -4.63 3.25 -13.72
C GLN A 94 -4.31 3.12 -15.21
N THR A 95 -5.15 2.41 -15.95
CA THR A 95 -4.98 2.25 -17.40
C THR A 95 -6.09 3.01 -18.12
N GLU A 96 -5.69 3.83 -19.06
CA GLU A 96 -6.60 4.58 -19.93
C GLU A 96 -6.48 4.07 -21.37
N TYR A 97 -7.61 3.80 -21.99
CA TYR A 97 -7.72 3.45 -23.41
C TYR A 97 -8.30 4.63 -24.17
N ILE A 98 -7.54 5.19 -25.08
CA ILE A 98 -7.87 6.43 -25.80
C ILE A 98 -8.09 6.14 -27.27
N LYS A 99 -9.23 6.59 -27.80
CA LYS A 99 -9.54 6.56 -29.25
C LYS A 99 -9.85 7.97 -29.73
N GLY A 100 -8.96 8.51 -30.57
CA GLY A 100 -9.00 9.93 -30.90
C GLY A 100 -8.78 10.77 -29.62
N ASP A 101 -9.67 11.72 -29.35
CA ASP A 101 -9.61 12.61 -28.18
C ASP A 101 -10.45 12.10 -26.97
N SER A 102 -10.98 10.87 -27.06
CA SER A 102 -11.90 10.35 -26.04
C SER A 102 -11.32 9.16 -25.30
N VAL A 103 -11.40 9.19 -23.96
CA VAL A 103 -11.14 8.04 -23.11
C VAL A 103 -12.35 7.10 -23.22
N ILE A 104 -12.12 5.87 -23.71
CA ILE A 104 -13.19 4.89 -23.94
C ILE A 104 -13.33 3.93 -22.75
N VAL A 105 -12.24 3.64 -22.06
CA VAL A 105 -12.22 2.80 -20.85
C VAL A 105 -11.14 3.32 -19.91
N SER A 106 -11.48 3.39 -18.63
CA SER A 106 -10.50 3.64 -17.58
C SER A 106 -10.64 2.55 -16.53
N SER A 107 -9.52 1.95 -16.13
CA SER A 107 -9.48 0.95 -15.07
C SER A 107 -8.45 1.37 -14.02
N SER A 108 -8.81 1.18 -12.77
CA SER A 108 -7.95 1.49 -11.64
C SER A 108 -7.80 0.22 -10.80
N MET A 109 -6.56 -0.18 -10.57
CA MET A 109 -6.23 -1.28 -9.68
C MET A 109 -5.72 -0.70 -8.38
N TYR A 110 -6.53 -0.81 -7.35
CA TYR A 110 -6.15 -0.35 -6.01
C TYR A 110 -5.44 -1.47 -5.28
N GLN A 111 -4.39 -1.15 -4.62
CA GLN A 111 -3.93 -1.98 -3.54
C GLN A 111 -4.86 -1.77 -2.35
N THR A 112 -6.00 -2.44 -2.33
CA THR A 112 -6.87 -2.49 -1.15
C THR A 112 -6.33 -3.54 -0.17
N ASP A 113 -6.72 -3.42 1.09
CA ASP A 113 -6.19 -4.25 2.17
C ASP A 113 -6.50 -5.76 2.05
N MET A 114 -7.22 -6.19 1.04
CA MET A 114 -7.71 -7.56 0.94
C MET A 114 -7.39 -8.34 -0.35
N TYR A 115 -7.07 -7.72 -1.49
CA TYR A 115 -7.12 -8.48 -2.76
C TYR A 115 -6.02 -8.23 -3.79
N ILE A 116 -5.06 -7.31 -3.60
CA ILE A 116 -4.38 -6.74 -4.76
C ILE A 116 -2.89 -7.02 -4.85
N VAL A 117 -2.33 -7.58 -3.84
CA VAL A 117 -0.92 -7.92 -3.89
C VAL A 117 -0.63 -8.89 -5.03
N GLU A 118 -1.55 -9.82 -5.30
CA GLU A 118 -1.36 -10.81 -6.37
C GLU A 118 -1.51 -10.23 -7.78
N GLN A 119 -2.37 -9.23 -7.99
CA GLN A 119 -2.65 -8.71 -9.33
C GLN A 119 -1.63 -7.68 -9.82
N PHE A 120 -0.94 -6.98 -8.92
CA PHE A 120 0.00 -5.94 -9.30
C PHE A 120 1.47 -6.38 -9.22
N ASN A 121 1.79 -7.52 -8.60
CA ASN A 121 3.15 -8.05 -8.43
C ASN A 121 4.15 -7.02 -7.86
N LEU A 122 3.69 -6.18 -6.90
CA LEU A 122 4.57 -5.25 -6.23
C LEU A 122 5.49 -6.01 -5.28
N LYS A 123 6.79 -5.94 -5.53
CA LYS A 123 7.83 -6.54 -4.70
C LYS A 123 8.39 -5.52 -3.73
N TYR A 124 8.26 -5.78 -2.46
CA TYR A 124 8.85 -4.97 -1.39
C TYR A 124 10.28 -5.44 -1.13
N GLU A 125 11.24 -4.89 -1.89
CA GLU A 125 12.63 -5.37 -1.91
C GLU A 125 13.45 -4.88 -0.72
N ASP A 126 13.04 -3.80 -0.10
CA ASP A 126 13.82 -3.16 0.94
C ASP A 126 13.78 -3.96 2.26
N PRO A 127 14.92 -4.08 2.96
CA PRO A 127 14.97 -4.77 4.25
C PRO A 127 14.00 -4.24 5.31
N VAL A 128 13.62 -2.96 5.27
CA VAL A 128 12.69 -2.37 6.26
C VAL A 128 11.33 -3.05 6.26
N PHE A 129 10.88 -3.59 5.13
CA PHE A 129 9.63 -4.34 5.05
C PHE A 129 9.69 -5.68 5.79
N ARG A 130 10.88 -6.23 5.98
CA ARG A 130 11.11 -7.51 6.66
C ARG A 130 11.08 -7.38 8.18
N LEU A 131 11.39 -6.20 8.70
CA LEU A 131 11.40 -5.94 10.16
C LEU A 131 10.02 -6.07 10.82
N THR A 132 8.98 -6.14 10.00
CA THR A 132 7.59 -6.19 10.48
C THR A 132 7.07 -7.59 10.72
N THR A 133 7.87 -8.64 10.48
CA THR A 133 7.40 -10.03 10.59
C THR A 133 8.07 -10.78 11.73
N THR A 134 7.26 -11.59 12.41
CA THR A 134 7.71 -12.45 13.50
C THR A 134 8.12 -13.85 13.02
N ASN A 135 7.88 -14.17 11.74
CA ASN A 135 8.20 -15.47 11.17
C ASN A 135 8.93 -15.35 9.81
N PRO A 136 10.28 -15.37 9.81
CA PRO A 136 11.07 -15.21 8.59
C PRO A 136 10.87 -16.33 7.56
N THR A 137 10.37 -17.50 7.96
CA THR A 137 10.17 -18.64 7.04
C THR A 137 9.00 -18.40 6.08
N ILE A 138 7.98 -17.67 6.52
CA ILE A 138 6.80 -17.33 5.71
C ILE A 138 7.14 -16.17 4.77
N GLU A 139 8.03 -15.26 5.17
CA GLU A 139 8.50 -14.15 4.34
C GLU A 139 9.25 -14.56 3.09
N GLN A 140 9.95 -15.67 3.15
CA GLN A 140 10.69 -16.19 1.99
C GLN A 140 9.76 -16.66 0.86
N LEU A 141 8.51 -16.95 1.19
CA LEU A 141 7.52 -17.44 0.22
C LEU A 141 6.76 -16.30 -0.46
N ASP A 142 6.60 -15.14 0.22
CA ASP A 142 5.78 -14.04 -0.30
C ASP A 142 6.31 -12.67 0.12
N GLY A 143 7.05 -12.00 -0.75
CA GLY A 143 7.39 -10.58 -0.60
C GLY A 143 6.16 -9.64 -0.57
N TYR A 144 4.96 -10.21 -0.58
CA TYR A 144 3.67 -9.51 -0.64
C TYR A 144 3.01 -9.31 0.72
N THR A 145 3.53 -9.90 1.77
CA THR A 145 2.82 -9.99 3.05
C THR A 145 2.90 -8.76 3.94
N CYS A 146 3.87 -7.86 3.72
CA CYS A 146 4.05 -6.68 4.57
C CYS A 146 3.02 -5.56 4.34
N ARG A 147 2.17 -5.67 3.31
CA ARG A 147 1.22 -4.62 2.89
C ARG A 147 1.85 -3.23 2.72
N GLY A 148 3.15 -3.20 2.45
CA GLY A 148 3.92 -1.97 2.31
C GLY A 148 4.15 -1.21 3.60
N THR A 149 3.92 -1.82 4.77
CA THR A 149 4.12 -1.17 6.07
C THR A 149 5.53 -1.41 6.62
N PHE A 150 6.11 -0.39 7.25
CA PHE A 150 7.41 -0.47 7.89
C PHE A 150 7.57 0.62 8.97
N PRO A 151 8.35 0.33 10.04
CA PRO A 151 8.72 1.32 11.05
C PRO A 151 10.03 2.02 10.69
N ASP A 152 10.38 3.07 11.42
CA ASP A 152 11.63 3.83 11.32
C ASP A 152 12.79 3.26 12.13
N ASP A 153 12.67 2.09 12.69
CA ASP A 153 13.62 1.49 13.66
C ASP A 153 15.11 1.55 13.24
N THR A 154 15.38 1.68 11.95
CA THR A 154 16.76 1.69 11.39
C THR A 154 17.20 3.04 10.82
N PHE A 155 16.34 4.08 10.82
CA PHE A 155 16.63 5.38 10.20
C PHE A 155 15.98 6.57 10.93
N ASP A 156 15.72 6.46 12.26
CA ASP A 156 15.13 7.55 13.07
C ASP A 156 15.88 8.86 12.87
N GLY A 157 15.18 9.86 12.32
CA GLY A 157 15.68 11.20 12.05
C GLY A 157 16.60 11.33 10.82
N GLU A 158 16.77 10.29 10.06
CA GLU A 158 17.68 10.29 8.90
C GLU A 158 16.94 10.34 7.54
N GLU A 159 17.70 10.61 6.49
CA GLU A 159 17.20 10.39 5.13
C GLU A 159 17.31 8.91 4.80
N TYR A 160 16.21 8.36 4.30
CA TYR A 160 16.14 6.97 3.89
C TYR A 160 15.60 6.84 2.46
N THR A 161 16.07 5.81 1.74
CA THR A 161 15.56 5.49 0.40
C THR A 161 14.96 4.10 0.40
N VAL A 162 13.64 4.03 0.42
CA VAL A 162 12.92 2.76 0.32
C VAL A 162 12.82 2.29 -1.13
N ARG A 163 12.99 0.97 -1.33
CA ARG A 163 12.99 0.33 -2.64
C ARG A 163 11.83 -0.63 -2.79
N SER A 164 11.19 -0.56 -3.94
CA SER A 164 10.15 -1.49 -4.35
C SER A 164 10.23 -1.69 -5.85
N SER A 165 9.79 -2.82 -6.36
CA SER A 165 9.72 -3.04 -7.81
C SER A 165 8.45 -3.77 -8.21
N PHE A 166 8.11 -3.68 -9.48
CA PHE A 166 6.99 -4.39 -10.05
C PHE A 166 7.23 -4.69 -11.53
N TYR A 167 6.50 -5.67 -12.00
CA TYR A 167 6.37 -5.94 -13.41
C TYR A 167 5.28 -5.03 -14.00
N PRO A 168 5.61 -4.12 -14.93
CA PRO A 168 4.61 -3.28 -15.56
C PRO A 168 3.73 -4.13 -16.47
N VAL A 169 2.54 -4.45 -16.00
CA VAL A 169 1.55 -5.18 -16.79
C VAL A 169 0.91 -4.21 -17.79
N TYR A 170 1.06 -4.51 -19.06
CA TYR A 170 0.41 -3.78 -20.13
C TYR A 170 -0.84 -4.56 -20.57
N ASP A 171 -2.00 -4.08 -20.19
CA ASP A 171 -3.25 -4.55 -20.77
C ASP A 171 -3.37 -3.94 -22.16
N SER A 172 -3.27 -4.76 -23.21
CA SER A 172 -3.49 -4.29 -24.56
C SER A 172 -4.97 -4.40 -24.90
N TYR A 173 -5.61 -3.27 -25.14
CA TYR A 173 -6.91 -3.29 -25.81
C TYR A 173 -6.70 -3.65 -27.30
N LYS A 174 -7.30 -4.77 -27.74
CA LYS A 174 -7.21 -5.22 -29.13
C LYS A 174 -8.23 -4.45 -29.99
N GLY A 175 -7.88 -3.24 -30.37
CA GLY A 175 -8.69 -2.44 -31.28
C GLY A 175 -7.81 -1.56 -32.15
N ASP A 176 -8.14 -1.45 -33.42
CA ASP A 176 -7.43 -0.55 -34.34
C ASP A 176 -7.58 0.89 -33.86
N SER A 177 -6.48 1.61 -33.80
CA SER A 177 -6.41 3.03 -33.46
C SER A 177 -6.71 3.37 -31.96
N VAL A 178 -6.45 2.44 -31.04
CA VAL A 178 -6.53 2.72 -29.59
C VAL A 178 -5.13 2.91 -29.02
N THR A 179 -4.91 4.02 -28.34
CA THR A 179 -3.70 4.27 -27.55
C THR A 179 -3.95 3.88 -26.11
N THR A 180 -3.02 3.13 -25.52
CA THR A 180 -3.05 2.77 -24.10
C THR A 180 -2.06 3.63 -23.34
N ILE A 181 -2.51 4.28 -22.27
CA ILE A 181 -1.68 5.05 -21.35
C ILE A 181 -1.82 4.43 -19.96
N VAL A 182 -0.70 4.20 -19.31
CA VAL A 182 -0.67 3.64 -17.96
C VAL A 182 -0.09 4.66 -17.00
N HIS A 183 -0.85 4.98 -15.97
CA HIS A 183 -0.46 5.86 -14.87
C HIS A 183 -0.16 5.02 -13.63
N TYR A 184 0.88 5.39 -12.92
CA TYR A 184 1.22 4.80 -11.62
C TYR A 184 1.18 5.89 -10.56
N ASP A 185 0.33 5.69 -9.56
CA ASP A 185 0.17 6.55 -8.40
C ASP A 185 0.96 5.95 -7.23
N VAL A 186 2.11 6.53 -6.93
CA VAL A 186 2.94 6.16 -5.79
C VAL A 186 2.51 6.99 -4.58
N ARG A 187 2.15 6.31 -3.50
CA ARG A 187 1.71 6.94 -2.25
C ARG A 187 2.59 6.48 -1.11
N LEU A 188 3.35 7.39 -0.53
CA LEU A 188 4.01 7.17 0.75
C LEU A 188 3.17 7.83 1.84
N MET A 189 2.78 7.05 2.84
CA MET A 189 1.96 7.51 3.95
C MET A 189 2.77 7.39 5.24
N THR A 190 2.66 8.39 6.12
CA THR A 190 2.84 8.17 7.54
C THR A 190 1.52 7.75 8.14
N VAL A 191 1.54 6.76 9.02
CA VAL A 191 0.35 6.18 9.62
C VAL A 191 0.43 6.20 11.14
N SER A 192 -0.71 6.31 11.82
CA SER A 192 -0.73 6.21 13.28
C SER A 192 -0.29 4.80 13.74
N SER A 193 0.21 4.70 14.97
CA SER A 193 0.60 3.42 15.56
C SER A 193 -0.53 2.39 15.55
N ASP A 194 -1.76 2.85 15.81
CA ASP A 194 -2.94 1.99 15.78
C ASP A 194 -3.18 1.40 14.38
N TYR A 195 -3.02 2.22 13.33
CA TYR A 195 -3.18 1.74 11.96
C TYR A 195 -2.10 0.72 11.60
N TYR A 196 -0.85 1.00 11.97
CA TYR A 196 0.25 0.07 11.76
C TYR A 196 0.03 -1.27 12.48
N GLN A 197 -0.39 -1.25 13.76
CA GLN A 197 -0.69 -2.46 14.53
C GLN A 197 -1.84 -3.26 13.89
N TYR A 198 -2.92 -2.58 13.49
CA TYR A 198 -4.03 -3.22 12.79
C TYR A 198 -3.56 -3.92 11.51
N LEU A 199 -2.82 -3.23 10.65
CA LEU A 199 -2.31 -3.79 9.40
C LEU A 199 -1.37 -4.99 9.65
N THR A 200 -0.58 -4.94 10.71
CA THR A 200 0.31 -6.03 11.12
C THR A 200 -0.48 -7.27 11.54
N VAL A 201 -1.54 -7.09 12.34
CA VAL A 201 -2.40 -8.20 12.76
C VAL A 201 -3.17 -8.78 11.59
N VAL A 202 -3.79 -7.95 10.75
CA VAL A 202 -4.53 -8.41 9.55
C VAL A 202 -3.63 -9.17 8.59
N ARG A 203 -2.38 -8.74 8.42
CA ARG A 203 -1.38 -9.47 7.66
C ARG A 203 -1.13 -10.86 8.23
N ASN A 204 -0.86 -10.95 9.55
CA ASN A 204 -0.59 -12.22 10.21
C ASN A 204 -1.79 -13.17 10.11
N LEU A 205 -3.00 -12.64 10.21
CA LEU A 205 -4.24 -13.41 10.00
C LEU A 205 -4.34 -13.97 8.58
N SER A 206 -4.05 -13.15 7.56
CA SER A 206 -4.13 -13.60 6.16
C SER A 206 -3.15 -14.74 5.85
N ILE A 207 -1.99 -14.77 6.52
CA ILE A 207 -1.00 -15.84 6.40
C ILE A 207 -1.46 -17.10 7.14
N SER A 208 -2.07 -16.94 8.32
CA SER A 208 -2.47 -18.06 9.18
C SER A 208 -3.77 -18.74 8.74
N LEU A 209 -4.64 -18.03 8.04
CA LEU A 209 -5.98 -18.49 7.69
C LEU A 209 -6.05 -19.38 6.45
N GLY A 210 -4.96 -19.46 5.63
CA GLY A 210 -4.98 -20.25 4.41
C GLY A 210 -5.33 -21.70 4.66
N ASP A 211 -4.42 -22.47 5.22
CA ASP A 211 -4.59 -23.91 5.40
C ASP A 211 -4.81 -24.34 6.86
N ALA A 212 -4.12 -23.72 7.81
CA ALA A 212 -4.13 -24.17 9.21
C ALA A 212 -5.43 -23.89 9.97
N TYR A 213 -6.18 -22.82 9.61
CA TYR A 213 -7.47 -22.53 10.23
C TYR A 213 -8.57 -23.46 9.73
N LEU A 214 -8.55 -23.81 8.45
CA LEU A 214 -9.49 -24.77 7.86
C LEU A 214 -9.32 -26.17 8.45
N ASP A 215 -8.11 -26.52 8.89
CA ASP A 215 -7.81 -27.79 9.54
C ASP A 215 -8.06 -27.78 11.07
N GLY A 216 -8.53 -26.64 11.62
CA GLY A 216 -8.78 -26.49 13.06
C GLY A 216 -7.52 -26.52 13.93
N LEU A 217 -6.36 -26.27 13.35
CA LEU A 217 -5.05 -26.37 14.01
C LEU A 217 -4.60 -25.06 14.68
N VAL A 218 -5.29 -23.94 14.42
CA VAL A 218 -4.91 -22.62 14.94
C VAL A 218 -6.08 -22.00 15.67
N GLU A 219 -5.83 -21.48 16.88
CA GLU A 219 -6.81 -20.69 17.61
C GLU A 219 -7.09 -19.37 16.88
N PRO A 220 -8.36 -18.88 16.91
CA PRO A 220 -8.70 -17.58 16.32
C PRO A 220 -7.85 -16.47 16.95
N THR A 221 -7.06 -15.80 16.16
CA THR A 221 -6.29 -14.64 16.62
C THR A 221 -7.21 -13.44 16.75
N ALA A 222 -7.20 -12.78 17.91
CA ALA A 222 -7.95 -11.54 18.09
C ALA A 222 -7.43 -10.45 17.14
N THR A 223 -8.35 -9.78 16.46
CA THR A 223 -8.01 -8.60 15.65
C THR A 223 -7.64 -7.43 16.58
N TYR A 224 -6.69 -6.60 16.13
CA TYR A 224 -6.37 -5.37 16.85
C TYR A 224 -7.56 -4.39 16.80
N THR A 225 -7.88 -3.79 17.94
CA THR A 225 -8.87 -2.72 18.04
C THR A 225 -8.39 -1.65 19.02
N ASN A 226 -8.61 -0.36 18.69
CA ASN A 226 -8.49 0.76 19.61
C ASN A 226 -9.88 1.38 19.92
N VAL A 227 -10.94 0.65 19.59
CA VAL A 227 -12.32 1.02 19.90
C VAL A 227 -12.71 0.39 21.23
N LYS A 228 -13.01 1.23 22.22
CA LYS A 228 -13.47 0.81 23.54
C LYS A 228 -14.91 0.30 23.43
N ASP A 229 -15.16 -0.83 24.09
CA ASP A 229 -16.47 -1.51 24.16
C ASP A 229 -17.03 -1.91 22.78
N GLY A 230 -16.10 -2.10 21.77
CA GLY A 230 -16.47 -2.47 20.42
C GLY A 230 -15.32 -3.03 19.59
N PHE A 231 -15.55 -3.15 18.30
CA PHE A 231 -14.58 -3.62 17.33
C PHE A 231 -14.33 -2.56 16.26
N GLY A 232 -13.12 -2.53 15.73
CA GLY A 232 -12.74 -1.62 14.66
C GLY A 232 -11.50 -0.82 15.02
N ILE A 233 -11.21 0.17 14.18
CA ILE A 233 -10.03 1.01 14.32
C ILE A 233 -10.37 2.46 14.01
N VAL A 234 -9.89 3.37 14.85
CA VAL A 234 -9.79 4.79 14.55
C VAL A 234 -8.33 5.08 14.23
N ALA A 235 -8.06 5.53 13.01
CA ALA A 235 -6.70 5.66 12.50
C ALA A 235 -6.48 7.02 11.84
N GLY A 236 -5.23 7.52 11.91
CA GLY A 236 -4.77 8.71 11.23
C GLY A 236 -3.72 8.38 10.18
N CYS A 237 -3.72 9.10 9.08
CA CYS A 237 -2.65 9.04 8.11
C CYS A 237 -2.44 10.38 7.42
N GLN A 238 -1.21 10.63 6.98
CA GLN A 238 -0.83 11.73 6.11
C GLN A 238 -0.20 11.15 4.84
N LEU A 239 -0.48 11.77 3.71
CA LEU A 239 -0.17 11.21 2.40
C LEU A 239 0.74 12.14 1.61
N TYR A 240 1.82 11.57 1.03
CA TYR A 240 2.50 12.11 -0.14
C TYR A 240 2.09 11.30 -1.37
N HIS A 241 1.81 11.98 -2.47
CA HIS A 241 1.38 11.37 -3.73
C HIS A 241 2.27 11.85 -4.88
N HIS A 242 2.72 10.89 -5.69
CA HIS A 242 3.46 11.13 -6.91
C HIS A 242 2.88 10.26 -8.04
N ARG A 243 2.54 10.88 -9.17
CA ARG A 243 2.07 10.18 -10.38
C ARG A 243 3.14 10.25 -11.46
N PHE A 244 3.41 9.13 -12.08
CA PHE A 244 4.13 9.09 -13.34
C PHE A 244 3.35 8.28 -14.38
N THR A 245 3.66 8.51 -15.65
CA THR A 245 2.93 7.93 -16.79
C THR A 245 3.88 7.17 -17.68
N MET A 246 3.48 5.98 -18.11
CA MET A 246 4.21 5.18 -19.08
C MET A 246 3.31 4.97 -20.31
N PRO A 247 3.69 5.44 -21.51
CA PRO A 247 2.99 5.10 -22.73
C PRO A 247 3.17 3.61 -23.03
N PHE A 248 2.14 2.99 -23.56
CA PHE A 248 2.21 1.62 -24.03
C PHE A 248 3.20 1.51 -25.20
N GLY A 249 4.04 0.47 -25.18
CA GLY A 249 5.03 0.28 -26.23
C GLY A 249 6.23 1.22 -26.11
N ASP A 250 6.47 1.80 -24.94
CA ASP A 250 7.65 2.58 -24.66
C ASP A 250 8.91 1.81 -25.10
N THR A 251 9.61 2.38 -26.08
CA THR A 251 10.76 1.76 -26.74
C THR A 251 12.08 2.10 -26.08
N GLU A 252 12.07 2.79 -24.93
CA GLU A 252 13.31 3.01 -24.18
C GLU A 252 13.95 1.67 -23.79
N PRO A 253 15.26 1.53 -24.00
CA PRO A 253 15.92 0.24 -23.75
C PRO A 253 15.85 -0.16 -22.28
N TRP A 254 15.46 -1.39 -22.05
CA TRP A 254 15.55 -2.02 -20.74
C TRP A 254 16.99 -2.53 -20.55
N THR A 255 17.63 -2.11 -19.47
CA THR A 255 18.97 -2.56 -19.15
C THR A 255 18.92 -3.90 -18.40
N PRO A 256 19.85 -4.83 -18.67
CA PRO A 256 20.00 -6.01 -17.81
C PRO A 256 20.24 -5.59 -16.37
N PHE A 257 19.65 -6.31 -15.43
CA PHE A 257 19.92 -6.07 -14.02
C PHE A 257 21.28 -6.67 -13.66
N ASP A 258 22.28 -5.81 -13.47
CA ASP A 258 23.56 -6.20 -12.90
C ASP A 258 23.35 -6.45 -11.40
N ASN A 259 23.04 -7.68 -11.06
CA ASN A 259 23.02 -8.11 -9.68
C ASN A 259 24.42 -8.60 -9.28
N PRO A 260 25.17 -7.89 -8.43
CA PRO A 260 26.50 -8.32 -8.00
C PRO A 260 26.49 -9.62 -7.17
N PHE A 261 25.31 -10.14 -6.81
CA PHE A 261 25.12 -11.35 -6.01
C PHE A 261 24.57 -12.55 -6.81
N TRP A 262 24.35 -12.40 -8.11
CA TRP A 262 24.00 -13.52 -9.01
C TRP A 262 25.12 -13.69 -10.04
N PRO A 263 25.77 -14.89 -10.08
CA PRO A 263 26.75 -15.19 -11.12
C PRO A 263 26.12 -15.29 -12.51
#